data_fd05931850e3634dda3e4e3ecf9b89c9
#
_entry.id   fd05931850e3634dda3e4e3ecf9b89c9
#
_cell.length_a   1.000
_cell.length_b   1.000
_cell.length_c   1.000
_cell.angle_alpha   90.00
_cell.angle_beta   90.00
_cell.angle_gamma   90.00
#
_symmetry.space_group_name_H-M   'P 1'
#
loop_
_entity.id
_entity.type
_entity.pdbx_description
1 polymer ?
#
loop_
_entity_poly.entity_id
_entity_poly.type
_entity_poly.pdbx_seq_one_letter_code
_entity_poly.pdbx_strand_id
1 'polypeptide(L)'
;MASQAQRPASSRTAPARPNTAFRQLRGRLSPGEFAAAVRRSAREIGEQVSCDARYVGRVESGEIRCPNYAYERVFRHMFPGLTLPDMGFAPRETVRGRRAPKGRAASGAPVEQVLAPGGPASLATDPDHRDTRIQNCEESDVLRRAFITGGPAAALGLAGLCPPGPAPHASIPRPSSPLDQGRAPSPDGFAATVPGPRTAPGSRAGAAEATAVEEAVRRIRLLDDRHGADGLYHRATQPLRIAYELLDAGVQRRAVYDRLHAGAGELAISVGWLAHDSGRFEDARSHYAEALSTARVCGDAALEAHAFCNTAFLARDAGRPREAVRAAQAAQQAAKRLGSPRLRSLLALREAGGWAGLGDRTGCTQALARAERLFAAGPSERDPEWMTFYGEAELAGLTAQCWSALGERGRAAELARHAVALQDPHFTRNIALFTAELAGNLAASGAAEEAAAAALQTLALLTQVRSARIRAMLDAVAHTLRPYRSCAPVAAFLGRYRAAGDPARRQPS
;
A
#
# COMPACT_ATOMS: atom_id res chain seq x y z
N MET A 1 -9.23 -36.05 48.72
CA MET A 1 -10.17 -34.95 48.42
C MET A 1 -9.40 -33.85 47.69
N ALA A 2 -9.42 -33.85 46.37
CA ALA A 2 -8.70 -32.93 45.53
C ALA A 2 -9.67 -31.86 45.02
N SER A 3 -9.38 -30.60 45.36
CA SER A 3 -10.14 -29.44 44.98
C SER A 3 -9.85 -29.10 43.51
N GLN A 4 -10.84 -29.19 42.63
CA GLN A 4 -10.78 -28.73 41.25
C GLN A 4 -10.94 -27.21 41.21
N ALA A 5 -9.87 -26.51 40.81
CA ALA A 5 -9.91 -25.09 40.49
C ALA A 5 -10.63 -24.89 39.13
N GLN A 6 -11.79 -24.24 39.14
CA GLN A 6 -12.54 -23.85 37.98
C GLN A 6 -11.79 -22.75 37.22
N ARG A 7 -11.50 -22.99 35.94
CA ARG A 7 -11.04 -21.98 34.95
C ARG A 7 -12.18 -20.97 34.73
N PRO A 8 -11.88 -19.65 34.64
CA PRO A 8 -12.90 -18.67 34.27
C PRO A 8 -13.31 -18.84 32.81
N ALA A 9 -14.63 -18.84 32.58
CA ALA A 9 -15.27 -18.97 31.29
C ALA A 9 -14.88 -17.80 30.37
N SER A 10 -14.47 -18.16 29.13
CA SER A 10 -14.26 -17.23 28.02
C SER A 10 -15.50 -16.35 27.78
N SER A 11 -15.29 -15.05 27.64
CA SER A 11 -16.32 -14.08 27.31
C SER A 11 -17.06 -14.51 26.04
N ARG A 12 -18.31 -14.92 26.17
CA ARG A 12 -19.23 -15.21 25.08
C ARG A 12 -19.48 -13.90 24.32
N THR A 13 -19.01 -13.82 23.09
CA THR A 13 -19.40 -12.79 22.13
C THR A 13 -20.90 -12.90 21.90
N ALA A 14 -21.65 -11.81 22.07
CA ALA A 14 -23.08 -11.79 21.82
C ALA A 14 -23.37 -12.25 20.38
N PRO A 15 -24.43 -13.04 20.12
CA PRO A 15 -24.75 -13.54 18.79
C PRO A 15 -24.93 -12.38 17.80
N ALA A 16 -24.37 -12.53 16.59
CA ALA A 16 -24.51 -11.55 15.52
C ALA A 16 -26.00 -11.35 15.20
N ARG A 17 -26.47 -10.10 15.22
CA ARG A 17 -27.83 -9.76 14.80
C ARG A 17 -27.85 -9.54 13.29
N PRO A 18 -28.72 -10.23 12.51
CA PRO A 18 -28.82 -10.02 11.07
C PRO A 18 -29.12 -8.56 10.71
N ASN A 19 -28.43 -8.04 9.68
CA ASN A 19 -28.68 -6.70 9.15
C ASN A 19 -29.84 -6.75 8.15
N THR A 20 -31.07 -6.70 8.66
CA THR A 20 -32.28 -6.73 7.83
C THR A 20 -32.47 -5.47 7.01
N ALA A 21 -32.01 -4.30 7.49
CA ALA A 21 -32.07 -3.04 6.75
C ALA A 21 -31.22 -3.12 5.47
N PHE A 22 -30.00 -3.64 5.56
CA PHE A 22 -29.14 -3.82 4.39
C PHE A 22 -29.72 -4.81 3.37
N ARG A 23 -30.36 -5.90 3.85
CA ARG A 23 -31.07 -6.84 2.99
C ARG A 23 -32.26 -6.19 2.27
N GLN A 24 -32.99 -5.29 2.92
CA GLN A 24 -34.05 -4.52 2.29
C GLN A 24 -33.50 -3.58 1.20
N LEU A 25 -32.37 -2.91 1.44
CA LEU A 25 -31.70 -2.06 0.46
C LEU A 25 -31.21 -2.85 -0.77
N ARG A 26 -30.79 -4.09 -0.61
CA ARG A 26 -30.48 -4.97 -1.74
C ARG A 26 -31.71 -5.32 -2.59
N GLY A 27 -32.87 -5.35 -2.00
CA GLY A 27 -34.12 -5.63 -2.69
C GLY A 27 -34.17 -7.04 -3.32
N ARG A 28 -34.52 -7.09 -4.61
CA ARG A 28 -34.65 -8.35 -5.36
C ARG A 28 -33.35 -8.85 -6.00
N LEU A 29 -32.28 -8.07 -5.93
CA LEU A 29 -30.98 -8.47 -6.49
C LEU A 29 -30.41 -9.67 -5.73
N SER A 30 -29.80 -10.61 -6.42
CA SER A 30 -28.99 -11.63 -5.78
C SER A 30 -27.76 -10.99 -5.09
N PRO A 31 -27.13 -11.64 -4.09
CA PRO A 31 -25.92 -11.10 -3.48
C PRO A 31 -24.80 -10.80 -4.48
N GLY A 32 -24.69 -11.59 -5.56
CA GLY A 32 -23.70 -11.38 -6.63
C GLY A 32 -24.00 -10.16 -7.49
N GLU A 33 -25.27 -9.97 -7.89
CA GLU A 33 -25.71 -8.80 -8.66
C GLU A 33 -25.59 -7.52 -7.85
N PHE A 34 -25.93 -7.56 -6.57
CA PHE A 34 -25.75 -6.42 -5.67
C PHE A 34 -24.26 -6.08 -5.48
N ALA A 35 -23.39 -7.09 -5.32
CA ALA A 35 -21.97 -6.88 -5.27
C ALA A 35 -21.42 -6.24 -6.55
N ALA A 36 -21.94 -6.63 -7.72
CA ALA A 36 -21.60 -5.99 -8.99
C ALA A 36 -22.07 -4.53 -9.04
N ALA A 37 -23.27 -4.23 -8.51
CA ALA A 37 -23.77 -2.86 -8.39
C ALA A 37 -22.89 -2.01 -7.46
N VAL A 38 -22.47 -2.55 -6.31
CA VAL A 38 -21.54 -1.90 -5.37
C VAL A 38 -20.22 -1.56 -6.06
N ARG A 39 -19.62 -2.50 -6.80
CA ARG A 39 -18.38 -2.24 -7.54
C ARG A 39 -18.54 -1.21 -8.65
N ARG A 40 -19.68 -1.18 -9.33
CA ARG A 40 -19.99 -0.16 -10.34
C ARG A 40 -20.10 1.22 -9.70
N SER A 41 -20.85 1.34 -8.62
CA SER A 41 -21.02 2.59 -7.89
C SER A 41 -19.70 3.08 -7.26
N ALA A 42 -18.85 2.15 -6.81
CA ALA A 42 -17.50 2.49 -6.37
C ALA A 42 -16.69 3.17 -7.48
N ARG A 43 -16.75 2.64 -8.71
CA ARG A 43 -16.06 3.24 -9.87
C ARG A 43 -16.58 4.63 -10.20
N GLU A 44 -17.88 4.88 -10.05
CA GLU A 44 -18.48 6.20 -10.30
C GLU A 44 -17.90 7.30 -9.41
N ILE A 45 -17.57 6.95 -8.16
CA ILE A 45 -16.98 7.90 -7.19
C ILE A 45 -15.47 7.72 -7.00
N GLY A 46 -14.84 6.91 -7.83
CA GLY A 46 -13.41 6.67 -7.77
C GLY A 46 -12.94 5.85 -6.56
N GLU A 47 -13.83 5.05 -5.95
CA GLU A 47 -13.49 4.17 -4.85
C GLU A 47 -13.14 2.76 -5.34
N GLN A 48 -12.26 2.09 -4.58
CA GLN A 48 -11.86 0.72 -4.86
C GLN A 48 -12.42 -0.22 -3.79
N VAL A 49 -13.31 -1.10 -4.20
CA VAL A 49 -13.88 -2.11 -3.33
C VAL A 49 -13.90 -3.47 -4.02
N SER A 50 -13.42 -4.49 -3.34
CA SER A 50 -13.49 -5.89 -3.79
C SER A 50 -14.76 -6.56 -3.25
N CYS A 51 -15.94 -5.96 -3.50
CA CYS A 51 -17.21 -6.51 -3.06
C CYS A 51 -17.55 -7.78 -3.84
N ASP A 52 -17.82 -8.87 -3.13
CA ASP A 52 -18.29 -10.12 -3.67
C ASP A 52 -19.60 -10.58 -2.97
N ALA A 53 -20.19 -11.67 -3.45
CA ALA A 53 -21.42 -12.21 -2.87
C ALA A 53 -21.24 -12.63 -1.40
N ARG A 54 -20.02 -13.05 -1.01
CA ARG A 54 -19.69 -13.44 0.39
C ARG A 54 -19.67 -12.21 1.28
N TYR A 55 -19.08 -11.11 0.82
CA TYR A 55 -19.09 -9.84 1.55
C TYR A 55 -20.51 -9.38 1.84
N VAL A 56 -21.39 -9.38 0.83
CA VAL A 56 -22.81 -9.04 0.98
C VAL A 56 -23.49 -9.97 2.00
N GLY A 57 -23.27 -11.28 1.91
CA GLY A 57 -23.81 -12.27 2.87
C GLY A 57 -23.34 -12.01 4.31
N ARG A 58 -22.09 -11.64 4.51
CA ARG A 58 -21.52 -11.32 5.84
C ARG A 58 -22.07 -10.00 6.41
N VAL A 59 -22.37 -9.03 5.57
CA VAL A 59 -23.09 -7.81 6.00
C VAL A 59 -24.49 -8.16 6.44
N GLU A 60 -25.23 -8.95 5.65
CA GLU A 60 -26.60 -9.35 5.94
C GLU A 60 -26.73 -10.27 7.17
N SER A 61 -25.74 -11.13 7.42
CA SER A 61 -25.69 -11.95 8.63
C SER A 61 -25.36 -11.15 9.89
N GLY A 62 -24.95 -9.88 9.75
CA GLY A 62 -24.52 -9.03 10.86
C GLY A 62 -23.10 -9.34 11.36
N GLU A 63 -22.36 -10.15 10.63
CA GLU A 63 -20.94 -10.41 10.92
C GLU A 63 -20.10 -9.14 10.69
N ILE A 64 -20.37 -8.40 9.61
CA ILE A 64 -19.79 -7.08 9.35
C ILE A 64 -20.73 -6.03 9.96
N ARG A 65 -20.37 -5.55 11.16
CA ARG A 65 -21.19 -4.61 11.93
C ARG A 65 -21.00 -3.16 11.52
N CYS A 66 -19.89 -2.83 10.85
CA CYS A 66 -19.58 -1.50 10.33
C CYS A 66 -18.69 -1.65 9.11
N PRO A 67 -19.01 -1.03 7.95
CA PRO A 67 -18.16 -1.09 6.77
C PRO A 67 -16.88 -0.28 6.99
N ASN A 68 -15.82 -0.57 6.21
CA ASN A 68 -14.67 0.32 6.16
C ASN A 68 -15.04 1.63 5.43
N TYR A 69 -14.14 2.61 5.44
CA TYR A 69 -14.40 3.94 4.89
C TYR A 69 -14.70 3.93 3.39
N ALA A 70 -14.07 3.06 2.61
CA ALA A 70 -14.32 2.94 1.17
C ALA A 70 -15.75 2.45 0.91
N TYR A 71 -16.15 1.35 1.56
CA TYR A 71 -17.52 0.84 1.46
C TYR A 71 -18.57 1.81 2.02
N GLU A 72 -18.24 2.54 3.09
CA GLU A 72 -19.14 3.57 3.62
C GLU A 72 -19.44 4.66 2.59
N ARG A 73 -18.40 5.16 1.90
CA ARG A 73 -18.58 6.17 0.84
C ARG A 73 -19.40 5.62 -0.32
N VAL A 74 -19.14 4.38 -0.73
CA VAL A 74 -19.88 3.72 -1.80
C VAL A 74 -21.35 3.55 -1.40
N PHE A 75 -21.65 3.08 -0.19
CA PHE A 75 -23.02 2.91 0.26
C PHE A 75 -23.76 4.23 0.40
N ARG A 76 -23.11 5.30 0.87
CA ARG A 76 -23.70 6.64 0.90
C ARG A 76 -23.97 7.21 -0.50
N HIS A 77 -23.13 6.86 -1.48
CA HIS A 77 -23.38 7.23 -2.87
C HIS A 77 -24.53 6.42 -3.47
N MET A 78 -24.60 5.11 -3.22
CA MET A 78 -25.69 4.25 -3.69
C MET A 78 -27.04 4.60 -3.05
N PHE A 79 -27.02 5.08 -1.80
CA PHE A 79 -28.21 5.38 -1.02
C PHE A 79 -28.13 6.79 -0.43
N PRO A 80 -28.32 7.83 -1.27
CA PRO A 80 -28.24 9.21 -0.83
C PRO A 80 -29.24 9.52 0.28
N GLY A 81 -28.78 10.21 1.31
CA GLY A 81 -29.59 10.59 2.47
C GLY A 81 -29.69 9.55 3.59
N LEU A 82 -29.20 8.31 3.39
CA LEU A 82 -29.14 7.32 4.47
C LEU A 82 -27.83 7.40 5.25
N THR A 83 -27.92 7.30 6.58
CA THR A 83 -26.78 7.16 7.47
C THR A 83 -26.39 5.71 7.64
N LEU A 84 -25.19 5.42 8.20
CA LEU A 84 -24.79 4.04 8.50
C LEU A 84 -25.80 3.31 9.41
N PRO A 85 -26.34 3.92 10.49
CA PRO A 85 -27.41 3.30 11.28
C PRO A 85 -28.68 2.99 10.47
N ASP A 86 -29.09 3.86 9.55
CA ASP A 86 -30.29 3.62 8.69
C ASP A 86 -30.08 2.42 7.76
N MET A 87 -28.83 2.16 7.37
CA MET A 87 -28.43 0.97 6.60
C MET A 87 -28.20 -0.26 7.49
N GLY A 88 -28.49 -0.17 8.79
CA GLY A 88 -28.35 -1.26 9.75
C GLY A 88 -26.93 -1.51 10.26
N PHE A 89 -26.00 -0.58 10.04
CA PHE A 89 -24.64 -0.67 10.56
C PHE A 89 -24.52 -0.01 11.95
N ALA A 90 -23.64 -0.55 12.79
CA ALA A 90 -23.33 0.07 14.07
C ALA A 90 -22.46 1.31 13.89
N PRO A 91 -22.61 2.34 14.75
CA PRO A 91 -21.70 3.48 14.78
C PRO A 91 -20.26 3.03 15.00
N ARG A 92 -19.32 3.65 14.28
CA ARG A 92 -17.91 3.26 14.26
C ARG A 92 -17.24 3.30 15.63
N GLU A 93 -17.66 4.24 16.47
CA GLU A 93 -17.16 4.39 17.84
C GLU A 93 -17.54 3.19 18.72
N THR A 94 -18.67 2.56 18.50
CA THR A 94 -19.14 1.41 19.28
C THR A 94 -18.43 0.12 18.89
N VAL A 95 -17.99 0.00 17.62
CA VAL A 95 -17.29 -1.18 17.10
C VAL A 95 -15.80 -1.16 17.48
N ARG A 96 -15.18 0.02 17.59
CA ARG A 96 -13.76 0.19 17.93
C ARG A 96 -13.44 0.16 19.43
N GLY A 97 -14.42 -0.15 20.29
CA GLY A 97 -14.16 -0.38 21.71
C GLY A 97 -13.69 0.83 22.52
N ARG A 98 -13.98 2.06 22.10
CA ARG A 98 -13.83 3.25 22.94
C ARG A 98 -14.94 3.26 23.99
N ARG A 99 -14.60 2.85 25.20
CA ARG A 99 -15.42 3.05 26.40
C ARG A 99 -15.70 4.55 26.55
N ALA A 100 -16.95 4.97 26.44
CA ALA A 100 -17.35 6.33 26.77
C ALA A 100 -16.94 6.63 28.22
N PRO A 101 -16.45 7.85 28.53
CA PRO A 101 -16.18 8.23 29.91
C PRO A 101 -17.52 8.27 30.67
N LYS A 102 -17.66 7.40 31.67
CA LYS A 102 -18.78 7.46 32.62
C LYS A 102 -18.72 8.79 33.33
N GLY A 103 -19.80 9.55 33.26
CA GLY A 103 -20.00 10.79 34.00
C GLY A 103 -19.72 10.63 35.50
N ARG A 104 -18.95 11.55 36.03
CA ARG A 104 -18.54 11.63 37.42
C ARG A 104 -19.70 12.22 38.22
N ALA A 105 -20.36 11.39 39.03
CA ALA A 105 -21.16 11.88 40.13
C ALA A 105 -20.23 12.11 41.32
N ALA A 106 -20.33 13.28 41.90
CA ALA A 106 -19.54 13.73 43.06
C ALA A 106 -20.06 13.12 44.35
N SER A 107 -19.16 12.63 45.20
CA SER A 107 -19.34 12.71 46.67
C SER A 107 -18.05 12.31 47.42
N GLY A 108 -17.51 13.20 48.23
CA GLY A 108 -17.08 13.10 49.61
C GLY A 108 -15.86 12.24 49.96
N ALA A 109 -14.83 12.94 50.45
CA ALA A 109 -13.59 12.48 51.11
C ALA A 109 -13.85 11.76 52.46
N PRO A 110 -12.83 11.30 53.30
CA PRO A 110 -11.42 11.73 53.35
C PRO A 110 -10.33 10.63 53.58
N VAL A 111 -9.11 11.02 53.33
CA VAL A 111 -7.76 10.78 53.94
C VAL A 111 -7.56 9.61 54.93
N GLU A 112 -6.55 8.76 54.69
CA GLU A 112 -5.52 8.44 55.70
C GLU A 112 -4.23 7.90 55.07
N GLN A 113 -3.09 8.42 55.54
CA GLN A 113 -1.71 8.02 55.28
C GLN A 113 -1.33 6.83 56.12
N VAL A 114 -0.44 5.90 55.66
CA VAL A 114 0.62 5.29 56.51
C VAL A 114 1.73 4.68 55.64
N LEU A 115 2.91 5.23 55.80
CA LEU A 115 4.30 4.75 55.77
C LEU A 115 4.71 3.36 55.26
N ALA A 116 5.85 3.39 54.54
CA ALA A 116 6.80 2.31 54.29
C ALA A 116 7.56 1.90 55.58
N PRO A 117 8.50 0.90 55.68
CA PRO A 117 9.56 0.52 54.74
C PRO A 117 9.96 -1.00 54.72
N GLY A 118 10.91 -1.37 53.88
CA GLY A 118 11.75 -2.57 54.08
C GLY A 118 12.23 -3.29 52.80
N GLY A 119 13.50 -3.11 52.40
CA GLY A 119 14.23 -4.02 51.51
C GLY A 119 15.00 -5.08 52.33
N PRO A 120 16.04 -5.77 51.82
CA PRO A 120 16.30 -6.31 50.47
C PRO A 120 16.62 -7.82 50.52
N ALA A 121 16.61 -8.53 49.37
CA ALA A 121 17.34 -9.81 49.25
C ALA A 121 17.85 -10.04 47.82
N SER A 122 19.13 -10.25 47.81
CA SER A 122 20.06 -10.59 46.75
C SER A 122 19.95 -12.05 46.30
N LEU A 123 20.52 -12.34 45.08
CA LEU A 123 21.09 -13.62 44.55
C LEU A 123 20.29 -14.09 43.32
N ALA A 124 20.84 -14.40 42.14
CA ALA A 124 22.15 -14.80 41.69
C ALA A 124 22.22 -14.57 40.16
N THR A 125 23.38 -14.19 39.71
CA THR A 125 23.83 -14.04 38.34
C THR A 125 23.99 -15.37 37.60
N ASP A 126 23.49 -15.47 36.38
CA ASP A 126 23.93 -16.43 35.37
C ASP A 126 24.43 -15.68 34.13
N PRO A 127 25.68 -15.84 33.68
CA PRO A 127 26.31 -14.97 32.69
C PRO A 127 26.46 -15.67 31.33
N ASP A 128 25.36 -15.77 30.52
CA ASP A 128 25.59 -16.30 29.16
C ASP A 128 24.56 -15.89 28.10
N HIS A 129 23.94 -14.72 28.23
CA HIS A 129 23.01 -14.21 27.17
C HIS A 129 23.15 -12.72 26.89
N ARG A 130 24.37 -12.15 26.88
CA ARG A 130 24.58 -10.69 26.72
C ARG A 130 25.10 -10.22 25.36
N ASP A 131 25.44 -11.09 24.41
CA ASP A 131 26.15 -10.63 23.19
C ASP A 131 25.29 -10.36 21.95
N THR A 132 24.03 -10.77 21.94
CA THR A 132 23.20 -10.59 20.72
C THR A 132 22.31 -9.32 20.74
N ARG A 133 22.21 -8.62 21.88
CA ARG A 133 21.41 -7.41 22.02
C ARG A 133 22.15 -6.09 21.78
N ILE A 134 23.47 -6.09 21.87
CA ILE A 134 24.29 -4.87 21.76
C ILE A 134 24.56 -4.51 20.29
N GLN A 135 24.72 -5.48 19.40
CA GLN A 135 24.96 -5.22 17.98
C GLN A 135 23.74 -4.62 17.24
N ASN A 136 22.51 -4.94 17.65
CA ASN A 136 21.30 -4.35 17.04
C ASN A 136 20.98 -2.93 17.50
N CYS A 137 21.59 -2.45 18.59
CA CYS A 137 21.43 -1.05 19.05
C CYS A 137 22.40 -0.09 18.37
N GLU A 138 23.60 -0.54 18.02
CA GLU A 138 24.61 0.33 17.41
C GLU A 138 24.29 0.68 15.95
N GLU A 139 23.76 -0.25 15.14
CA GLU A 139 23.32 0.05 13.77
C GLU A 139 22.15 1.04 13.73
N SER A 140 21.23 0.94 14.70
CA SER A 140 20.10 1.89 14.81
C SER A 140 20.56 3.28 15.23
N ASP A 141 21.59 3.40 16.05
CA ASP A 141 22.12 4.68 16.52
C ASP A 141 23.01 5.37 15.47
N VAL A 142 23.71 4.61 14.61
CA VAL A 142 24.45 5.16 13.48
C VAL A 142 23.51 5.77 12.44
N LEU A 143 22.40 5.09 12.12
CA LEU A 143 21.36 5.63 11.22
C LEU A 143 20.63 6.85 11.84
N ARG A 144 20.41 6.85 13.15
CA ARG A 144 19.80 7.99 13.86
C ARG A 144 20.72 9.22 13.88
N ARG A 145 22.03 9.04 14.09
CA ARG A 145 23.01 10.14 14.07
C ARG A 145 23.21 10.69 12.66
N ALA A 146 23.23 9.85 11.62
CA ALA A 146 23.28 10.29 10.23
C ALA A 146 22.04 11.13 9.84
N PHE A 147 20.87 10.82 10.40
CA PHE A 147 19.63 11.55 10.15
C PHE A 147 19.56 12.91 10.88
N ILE A 148 20.13 13.00 12.09
CA ILE A 148 20.10 14.22 12.91
C ILE A 148 21.19 15.24 12.51
N THR A 149 22.33 14.78 11.92
CA THR A 149 23.47 15.62 11.55
C THR A 149 23.60 15.92 10.06
N GLY A 150 22.83 15.25 9.20
CA GLY A 150 22.86 15.40 7.75
C GLY A 150 21.74 16.27 7.20
N GLY A 151 21.85 17.58 7.32
CA GLY A 151 21.13 18.48 6.42
C GLY A 151 21.59 18.24 4.96
N PRO A 152 20.85 18.70 3.92
CA PRO A 152 21.03 18.29 2.51
C PRO A 152 22.31 18.77 1.81
N ALA A 153 23.44 18.92 2.52
CA ALA A 153 24.69 19.46 2.00
C ALA A 153 25.90 18.51 2.04
N ALA A 154 25.76 17.22 2.33
CA ALA A 154 26.89 16.31 2.54
C ALA A 154 27.05 15.19 1.47
N ALA A 155 26.69 15.45 0.22
CA ALA A 155 26.89 14.48 -0.87
C ALA A 155 27.69 15.04 -2.06
N LEU A 156 28.70 15.89 -1.82
CA LEU A 156 29.70 16.26 -2.84
C LEU A 156 31.03 16.56 -2.15
N GLY A 157 31.93 15.59 -2.16
CA GLY A 157 33.27 15.79 -1.69
C GLY A 157 34.15 14.58 -1.85
N LEU A 158 34.68 14.35 -3.04
CA LEU A 158 36.00 13.76 -3.29
C LEU A 158 36.32 13.77 -4.80
N ALA A 159 36.94 14.86 -5.28
CA ALA A 159 37.94 14.83 -6.34
C ALA A 159 38.56 16.23 -6.45
N GLY A 160 39.75 16.35 -5.99
CA GLY A 160 41.02 16.97 -6.33
C GLY A 160 41.09 18.32 -7.06
N LEU A 161 41.67 19.31 -6.28
CA LEU A 161 42.75 20.22 -6.64
C LEU A 161 42.73 21.01 -7.97
N CYS A 162 42.54 22.31 -7.92
CA CYS A 162 43.52 23.43 -8.07
C CYS A 162 42.80 24.77 -8.36
N PRO A 163 43.53 25.95 -8.23
CA PRO A 163 42.96 27.16 -7.61
C PRO A 163 42.59 28.32 -8.57
N PRO A 164 42.37 29.57 -8.09
CA PRO A 164 41.30 30.44 -8.55
C PRO A 164 41.70 31.56 -9.51
N GLY A 165 40.73 32.11 -10.21
CA GLY A 165 40.83 33.38 -10.96
C GLY A 165 39.48 34.09 -11.02
N PRO A 166 39.44 35.40 -11.16
CA PRO A 166 38.38 36.27 -10.60
C PRO A 166 37.22 36.59 -11.54
N ALA A 167 36.12 37.02 -10.90
CA ALA A 167 34.90 37.54 -11.54
C ALA A 167 35.16 38.76 -12.42
N PRO A 168 34.23 39.08 -13.35
CA PRO A 168 33.40 40.26 -13.07
C PRO A 168 31.92 40.17 -13.45
N HIS A 169 31.20 41.08 -12.85
CA HIS A 169 29.77 41.42 -13.00
C HIS A 169 29.32 41.69 -14.45
N ALA A 170 28.11 41.27 -14.79
CA ALA A 170 27.28 42.01 -15.74
C ALA A 170 25.78 41.71 -15.45
N SER A 171 25.11 42.74 -15.03
CA SER A 171 23.64 42.87 -14.99
C SER A 171 23.09 43.08 -16.39
N ILE A 172 22.04 42.39 -16.82
CA ILE A 172 21.21 42.77 -17.96
C ILE A 172 19.72 42.49 -17.64
N PRO A 173 18.81 43.34 -18.13
CA PRO A 173 17.50 43.58 -17.53
C PRO A 173 16.37 42.69 -18.09
N ARG A 174 15.29 42.58 -17.30
CA ARG A 174 13.99 42.02 -17.71
C ARG A 174 13.35 42.86 -18.85
N PRO A 175 12.66 42.23 -19.78
CA PRO A 175 11.49 42.85 -20.41
C PRO A 175 10.17 42.23 -19.90
N SER A 176 9.25 43.12 -19.69
CA SER A 176 7.85 42.98 -19.31
C SER A 176 7.00 42.31 -20.42
N SER A 177 5.97 41.62 -19.94
CA SER A 177 4.83 41.00 -20.65
C SER A 177 4.25 41.80 -21.83
N PRO A 178 3.45 41.23 -22.71
CA PRO A 178 2.10 40.74 -22.41
C PRO A 178 1.58 39.57 -23.25
N LEU A 179 0.35 39.15 -22.85
CA LEU A 179 -0.71 38.48 -23.62
C LEU A 179 -1.04 37.04 -23.22
N ASP A 180 -2.00 37.02 -22.38
CA ASP A 180 -3.05 36.02 -22.19
C ASP A 180 -3.56 35.47 -23.53
N GLN A 181 -3.30 34.21 -23.84
CA GLN A 181 -4.04 33.46 -24.86
C GLN A 181 -4.24 32.03 -24.37
N GLY A 182 -5.49 31.75 -24.12
CA GLY A 182 -6.23 30.51 -23.97
C GLY A 182 -5.44 29.21 -23.96
N ARG A 183 -5.10 28.74 -22.76
CA ARG A 183 -4.63 27.36 -22.56
C ARG A 183 -5.84 26.46 -22.46
N ALA A 184 -6.06 25.64 -23.48
CA ALA A 184 -7.03 24.55 -23.45
C ALA A 184 -6.81 23.68 -22.20
N PRO A 185 -7.88 23.16 -21.55
CA PRO A 185 -7.73 22.33 -20.36
C PRO A 185 -7.04 21.03 -20.75
N SER A 186 -5.86 20.80 -20.16
CA SER A 186 -5.19 19.51 -20.23
C SER A 186 -6.09 18.41 -19.64
N PRO A 187 -6.17 17.22 -20.23
CA PRO A 187 -7.05 16.13 -19.76
C PRO A 187 -6.61 15.49 -18.44
N ASP A 188 -5.58 16.01 -17.81
CA ASP A 188 -4.99 15.46 -16.59
C ASP A 188 -5.63 16.07 -15.34
N GLY A 189 -6.69 15.43 -14.85
CA GLY A 189 -7.39 15.79 -13.61
C GLY A 189 -6.59 15.64 -12.30
N PHE A 190 -5.28 15.90 -12.30
CA PHE A 190 -4.46 15.91 -11.09
C PHE A 190 -4.44 17.31 -10.45
N ALA A 191 -5.53 17.67 -9.77
CA ALA A 191 -5.57 18.77 -8.82
C ALA A 191 -5.77 18.21 -7.40
N ALA A 192 -4.85 17.37 -6.91
CA ALA A 192 -4.76 17.06 -5.48
C ALA A 192 -3.95 18.18 -4.82
N THR A 193 -4.53 19.37 -4.69
CA THR A 193 -3.97 20.44 -3.89
C THR A 193 -4.23 20.14 -2.43
N VAL A 194 -3.20 19.63 -1.73
CA VAL A 194 -3.18 19.71 -0.27
C VAL A 194 -2.99 21.19 0.04
N PRO A 195 -3.88 21.82 0.84
CA PRO A 195 -3.68 23.21 1.25
C PRO A 195 -2.36 23.31 2.01
N GLY A 196 -1.46 24.19 1.57
CA GLY A 196 -0.24 24.49 2.30
C GLY A 196 -0.54 25.11 3.68
N PRO A 197 0.45 25.18 4.59
CA PRO A 197 0.29 25.83 5.86
C PRO A 197 -0.23 27.26 5.64
N ARG A 198 -1.29 27.64 6.37
CA ARG A 198 -1.83 28.99 6.28
C ARG A 198 -0.73 29.97 6.68
N THR A 199 -0.50 30.99 5.85
CA THR A 199 0.59 31.99 5.98
C THR A 199 0.46 32.92 7.20
N ALA A 200 -0.52 32.73 8.09
CA ALA A 200 -0.60 33.46 9.33
C ALA A 200 0.40 32.90 10.36
N PRO A 201 1.26 33.71 10.96
CA PRO A 201 2.17 33.28 12.01
C PRO A 201 1.39 32.61 13.16
N GLY A 202 1.68 31.31 13.42
CA GLY A 202 1.01 30.53 14.46
C GLY A 202 -0.20 29.70 14.01
N SER A 203 -0.53 29.64 12.71
CA SER A 203 -1.58 28.76 12.20
C SER A 203 -1.12 27.29 12.27
N ARG A 204 -1.77 26.51 13.13
CA ARG A 204 -1.51 25.08 13.30
C ARG A 204 -2.43 24.25 12.41
N ALA A 205 -1.94 23.06 12.00
CA ALA A 205 -2.71 22.14 11.17
C ALA A 205 -3.98 21.65 11.88
N GLY A 206 -5.10 21.62 11.18
CA GLY A 206 -6.41 21.23 11.66
C GLY A 206 -6.98 19.99 10.96
N ALA A 207 -8.26 19.72 11.20
CA ALA A 207 -8.94 18.56 10.63
C ALA A 207 -9.11 18.64 9.10
N ALA A 208 -9.20 19.83 8.53
CA ALA A 208 -9.33 20.04 7.09
C ALA A 208 -8.05 19.63 6.35
N GLU A 209 -6.89 20.00 6.88
CA GLU A 209 -5.58 19.66 6.35
C GLU A 209 -5.35 18.13 6.43
N ALA A 210 -5.70 17.49 7.54
CA ALA A 210 -5.62 16.03 7.66
C ALA A 210 -6.51 15.33 6.63
N THR A 211 -7.73 15.82 6.40
CA THR A 211 -8.64 15.28 5.38
C THR A 211 -8.09 15.47 3.97
N ALA A 212 -7.44 16.61 3.67
CA ALA A 212 -6.83 16.86 2.37
C ALA A 212 -5.65 15.91 2.09
N VAL A 213 -4.84 15.58 3.12
CA VAL A 213 -3.76 14.58 3.01
C VAL A 213 -4.33 13.19 2.75
N GLU A 214 -5.36 12.77 3.49
CA GLU A 214 -6.05 11.49 3.27
C GLU A 214 -6.64 11.39 1.85
N GLU A 215 -7.22 12.49 1.34
CA GLU A 215 -7.76 12.54 -0.01
C GLU A 215 -6.66 12.47 -1.08
N ALA A 216 -5.51 13.11 -0.86
CA ALA A 216 -4.37 13.01 -1.76
C ALA A 216 -3.87 11.56 -1.88
N VAL A 217 -3.80 10.82 -0.77
CA VAL A 217 -3.46 9.39 -0.77
C VAL A 217 -4.42 8.59 -1.64
N ARG A 218 -5.73 8.77 -1.43
CA ARG A 218 -6.75 8.05 -2.21
C ARG A 218 -6.65 8.34 -3.70
N ARG A 219 -6.49 9.62 -4.03
CA ARG A 219 -6.41 10.06 -5.44
C ARG A 219 -5.16 9.53 -6.14
N ILE A 220 -4.01 9.52 -5.46
CA ILE A 220 -2.77 8.95 -6.03
C ILE A 220 -2.97 7.47 -6.34
N ARG A 221 -3.52 6.68 -5.42
CA ARG A 221 -3.78 5.26 -5.62
C ARG A 221 -4.70 4.99 -6.81
N LEU A 222 -5.79 5.75 -6.89
CA LEU A 222 -6.76 5.63 -7.99
C LEU A 222 -6.14 5.92 -9.36
N LEU A 223 -5.30 6.95 -9.44
CA LEU A 223 -4.62 7.32 -10.67
C LEU A 223 -3.56 6.30 -11.07
N ASP A 224 -2.83 5.75 -10.10
CA ASP A 224 -1.84 4.70 -10.33
C ASP A 224 -2.49 3.42 -10.90
N ASP A 225 -3.58 2.96 -10.30
CA ASP A 225 -4.30 1.77 -10.75
C ASP A 225 -4.75 1.86 -12.21
N ARG A 226 -5.07 3.06 -12.66
CA ARG A 226 -5.55 3.31 -14.02
C ARG A 226 -4.42 3.63 -15.00
N HIS A 227 -3.47 4.47 -14.59
CA HIS A 227 -2.50 5.08 -15.51
C HIS A 227 -1.05 4.66 -15.27
N GLY A 228 -0.75 4.00 -14.12
CA GLY A 228 0.60 3.65 -13.72
C GLY A 228 1.41 4.84 -13.18
N ALA A 229 2.64 4.58 -12.78
CA ALA A 229 3.41 5.44 -11.90
C ALA A 229 4.23 6.54 -12.60
N ASP A 230 4.76 6.29 -13.81
CA ASP A 230 5.83 7.14 -14.41
C ASP A 230 5.44 8.63 -14.56
N GLY A 231 4.16 8.92 -14.82
CA GLY A 231 3.67 10.30 -14.93
C GLY A 231 3.25 10.93 -13.61
N LEU A 232 3.09 10.13 -12.56
CA LEU A 232 2.53 10.56 -11.28
C LEU A 232 3.60 10.85 -10.23
N TYR A 233 4.75 10.17 -10.27
CA TYR A 233 5.79 10.24 -9.24
C TYR A 233 6.18 11.68 -8.88
N HIS A 234 6.62 12.47 -9.85
CA HIS A 234 7.05 13.85 -9.61
C HIS A 234 5.93 14.78 -9.11
N ARG A 235 4.69 14.49 -9.51
CA ARG A 235 3.50 15.27 -9.08
C ARG A 235 3.10 14.91 -7.63
N ALA A 236 3.30 13.65 -7.23
CA ALA A 236 2.94 13.16 -5.91
C ALA A 236 3.94 13.58 -4.81
N THR A 237 5.17 13.98 -5.16
CA THR A 237 6.16 14.47 -4.19
C THR A 237 5.77 15.81 -3.56
N GLN A 238 5.02 16.65 -4.27
CA GLN A 238 4.57 17.95 -3.73
C GLN A 238 3.58 17.80 -2.57
N PRO A 239 2.45 17.06 -2.69
CA PRO A 239 1.57 16.83 -1.56
C PRO A 239 2.27 16.13 -0.38
N LEU A 240 3.26 15.27 -0.62
CA LEU A 240 4.06 14.66 0.44
C LEU A 240 4.87 15.71 1.21
N ARG A 241 5.56 16.60 0.52
CA ARG A 241 6.28 17.71 1.16
C ARG A 241 5.37 18.59 2.00
N ILE A 242 4.20 18.97 1.47
CA ILE A 242 3.22 19.77 2.20
C ILE A 242 2.73 19.03 3.45
N ALA A 243 2.50 17.72 3.39
CA ALA A 243 2.09 16.94 4.56
C ALA A 243 3.13 16.98 5.68
N TYR A 244 4.43 16.93 5.37
CA TYR A 244 5.48 17.09 6.37
C TYR A 244 5.60 18.52 6.90
N GLU A 245 5.48 19.54 6.04
CA GLU A 245 5.42 20.95 6.46
C GLU A 245 4.26 21.19 7.46
N LEU A 246 3.11 20.53 7.27
CA LEU A 246 1.98 20.60 8.19
C LEU A 246 2.27 19.91 9.53
N LEU A 247 3.02 18.79 9.52
CA LEU A 247 3.47 18.14 10.76
C LEU A 247 4.45 19.01 11.54
N ASP A 248 5.39 19.66 10.85
CA ASP A 248 6.38 20.55 11.45
C ASP A 248 5.75 21.84 12.02
N ALA A 249 4.68 22.35 11.40
CA ALA A 249 3.91 23.48 11.92
C ALA A 249 3.18 23.17 13.25
N GLY A 250 3.09 21.92 13.61
CA GLY A 250 2.49 21.43 14.85
C GLY A 250 0.97 21.32 14.79
N VAL A 251 0.43 20.52 15.71
CA VAL A 251 -0.99 20.19 15.82
C VAL A 251 -1.45 20.30 17.25
N GLN A 252 -2.62 20.92 17.50
CA GLN A 252 -3.13 21.10 18.86
C GLN A 252 -3.90 19.89 19.40
N ARG A 253 -4.63 19.18 18.52
CA ARG A 253 -5.53 18.10 18.92
C ARG A 253 -4.92 16.75 18.61
N ARG A 254 -4.81 15.88 19.62
CA ARG A 254 -4.24 14.54 19.48
C ARG A 254 -4.87 13.75 18.31
N ALA A 255 -6.19 13.81 18.14
CA ALA A 255 -6.86 13.11 17.04
C ALA A 255 -6.47 13.60 15.65
N VAL A 256 -6.18 14.92 15.50
CA VAL A 256 -5.69 15.50 14.25
C VAL A 256 -4.22 15.10 14.03
N TYR A 257 -3.42 15.12 15.09
CA TYR A 257 -2.04 14.66 15.08
C TYR A 257 -1.93 13.21 14.58
N ASP A 258 -2.71 12.29 15.16
CA ASP A 258 -2.70 10.88 14.78
C ASP A 258 -3.13 10.69 13.31
N ARG A 259 -4.17 11.41 12.85
CA ARG A 259 -4.63 11.37 11.45
C ARG A 259 -3.60 11.92 10.48
N LEU A 260 -2.97 13.05 10.82
CA LEU A 260 -2.01 13.71 9.94
C LEU A 260 -0.74 12.87 9.79
N HIS A 261 -0.24 12.26 10.88
CA HIS A 261 0.90 11.33 10.82
C HIS A 261 0.56 10.07 10.00
N ALA A 262 -0.58 9.44 10.25
CA ALA A 262 -1.03 8.29 9.47
C ALA A 262 -1.17 8.65 7.99
N GLY A 263 -1.79 9.79 7.66
CA GLY A 263 -1.95 10.28 6.29
C GLY A 263 -0.62 10.59 5.61
N ALA A 264 0.31 11.26 6.29
CA ALA A 264 1.65 11.56 5.74
C ALA A 264 2.45 10.28 5.49
N GLY A 265 2.40 9.31 6.42
CA GLY A 265 3.05 8.01 6.24
C GLY A 265 2.45 7.20 5.09
N GLU A 266 1.12 7.16 4.95
CA GLU A 266 0.43 6.53 3.82
C GLU A 266 0.75 7.23 2.49
N LEU A 267 0.92 8.56 2.51
CA LEU A 267 1.34 9.33 1.34
C LEU A 267 2.79 9.01 0.96
N ALA A 268 3.69 8.90 1.94
CA ALA A 268 5.07 8.46 1.71
C ALA A 268 5.12 7.05 1.10
N ILE A 269 4.30 6.10 1.59
CA ILE A 269 4.19 4.78 0.98
C ILE A 269 3.68 4.86 -0.46
N SER A 270 2.67 5.69 -0.73
CA SER A 270 2.10 5.85 -2.08
C SER A 270 3.13 6.44 -3.04
N VAL A 271 3.89 7.47 -2.64
CA VAL A 271 4.98 8.04 -3.44
C VAL A 271 6.12 7.03 -3.63
N GLY A 272 6.46 6.29 -2.57
CA GLY A 272 7.43 5.19 -2.62
C GLY A 272 7.02 4.10 -3.61
N TRP A 273 5.74 3.77 -3.67
CA TRP A 273 5.21 2.83 -4.66
C TRP A 273 5.34 3.35 -6.09
N LEU A 274 5.02 4.62 -6.33
CA LEU A 274 5.21 5.24 -7.65
C LEU A 274 6.69 5.24 -8.07
N ALA A 275 7.61 5.50 -7.14
CA ALA A 275 9.05 5.39 -7.37
C ALA A 275 9.45 3.94 -7.72
N HIS A 276 8.92 2.95 -6.98
CA HIS A 276 9.19 1.52 -7.21
C HIS A 276 8.73 1.08 -8.61
N ASP A 277 7.49 1.38 -9.00
CA ASP A 277 6.94 1.00 -10.31
C ASP A 277 7.60 1.74 -11.48
N SER A 278 8.20 2.91 -11.20
CA SER A 278 9.03 3.68 -12.13
C SER A 278 10.51 3.23 -12.17
N GLY A 279 10.88 2.16 -11.46
CA GLY A 279 12.25 1.65 -11.41
C GLY A 279 13.23 2.47 -10.56
N ARG A 280 12.74 3.44 -9.78
CA ARG A 280 13.52 4.32 -8.90
C ARG A 280 13.66 3.66 -7.52
N PHE A 281 14.41 2.59 -7.41
CA PHE A 281 14.44 1.73 -6.23
C PHE A 281 15.03 2.42 -4.99
N GLU A 282 16.01 3.31 -5.14
CA GLU A 282 16.59 4.03 -4.01
C GLU A 282 15.64 5.13 -3.47
N ASP A 283 14.93 5.83 -4.37
CA ASP A 283 13.89 6.78 -3.97
C ASP A 283 12.75 6.04 -3.22
N ALA A 284 12.30 4.91 -3.76
CA ALA A 284 11.28 4.06 -3.12
C ALA A 284 11.71 3.61 -1.72
N ARG A 285 12.98 3.17 -1.58
CA ARG A 285 13.56 2.77 -0.30
C ARG A 285 13.53 3.90 0.72
N SER A 286 13.92 5.11 0.30
CA SER A 286 13.90 6.31 1.13
C SER A 286 12.49 6.63 1.64
N HIS A 287 11.50 6.65 0.75
CA HIS A 287 10.11 6.92 1.11
C HIS A 287 9.51 5.86 2.05
N TYR A 288 9.83 4.57 1.86
CA TYR A 288 9.37 3.52 2.78
C TYR A 288 10.05 3.60 4.14
N ALA A 289 11.32 4.00 4.20
CA ALA A 289 12.02 4.24 5.47
C ALA A 289 11.43 5.44 6.24
N GLU A 290 11.05 6.50 5.53
CA GLU A 290 10.38 7.67 6.08
C GLU A 290 8.99 7.31 6.63
N ALA A 291 8.18 6.55 5.88
CA ALA A 291 6.89 6.04 6.35
C ALA A 291 7.04 5.16 7.60
N LEU A 292 8.06 4.29 7.64
CA LEU A 292 8.35 3.45 8.80
C LEU A 292 8.73 4.27 10.02
N SER A 293 9.54 5.32 9.85
CA SER A 293 9.91 6.24 10.92
C SER A 293 8.68 6.98 11.46
N THR A 294 7.82 7.48 10.57
CA THR A 294 6.55 8.13 10.91
C THR A 294 5.63 7.18 11.70
N ALA A 295 5.48 5.93 11.24
CA ALA A 295 4.68 4.91 11.93
C ALA A 295 5.16 4.67 13.37
N ARG A 296 6.47 4.60 13.57
CA ARG A 296 7.06 4.39 14.90
C ARG A 296 6.91 5.59 15.83
N VAL A 297 7.03 6.81 15.29
CA VAL A 297 6.83 8.05 16.06
C VAL A 297 5.40 8.14 16.58
N CYS A 298 4.40 7.81 15.77
CA CYS A 298 3.00 7.88 16.19
C CYS A 298 2.46 6.57 16.82
N GLY A 299 3.26 5.49 16.80
CA GLY A 299 2.85 4.18 17.34
C GLY A 299 1.78 3.47 16.50
N ASP A 300 1.71 3.73 15.18
CA ASP A 300 0.74 3.14 14.27
C ASP A 300 1.24 1.81 13.69
N ALA A 301 0.79 0.71 14.29
CA ALA A 301 1.17 -0.64 13.85
C ALA A 301 0.63 -1.00 12.45
N ALA A 302 -0.47 -0.39 12.00
CA ALA A 302 -1.01 -0.64 10.65
C ALA A 302 -0.14 0.02 9.59
N LEU A 303 0.27 1.26 9.82
CA LEU A 303 1.22 1.97 8.96
C LEU A 303 2.59 1.27 8.95
N GLU A 304 3.08 0.80 10.12
CA GLU A 304 4.33 0.06 10.21
C GLU A 304 4.27 -1.24 9.38
N ALA A 305 3.18 -2.01 9.50
CA ALA A 305 2.98 -3.22 8.69
C ALA A 305 2.91 -2.91 7.19
N HIS A 306 2.28 -1.80 6.80
CA HIS A 306 2.19 -1.37 5.40
C HIS A 306 3.56 -0.98 4.84
N ALA A 307 4.34 -0.18 5.57
CA ALA A 307 5.69 0.22 5.17
C ALA A 307 6.60 -1.01 4.97
N PHE A 308 6.60 -1.94 5.91
CA PHE A 308 7.36 -3.19 5.77
C PHE A 308 6.85 -4.09 4.64
N CYS A 309 5.53 -4.14 4.38
CA CYS A 309 4.95 -4.87 3.25
C CYS A 309 5.54 -4.40 1.91
N ASN A 310 5.62 -3.09 1.71
CA ASN A 310 6.17 -2.50 0.50
C ASN A 310 7.71 -2.60 0.46
N THR A 311 8.39 -2.48 1.60
CA THR A 311 9.83 -2.75 1.70
C THR A 311 10.17 -4.18 1.28
N ALA A 312 9.37 -5.18 1.71
CA ALA A 312 9.56 -6.57 1.30
C ALA A 312 9.41 -6.75 -0.21
N PHE A 313 8.42 -6.08 -0.81
CA PHE A 313 8.19 -6.14 -2.24
C PHE A 313 9.33 -5.50 -3.03
N LEU A 314 9.74 -4.29 -2.64
CA LEU A 314 10.88 -3.60 -3.23
C LEU A 314 12.17 -4.42 -3.13
N ALA A 315 12.46 -5.00 -1.96
CA ALA A 315 13.65 -5.81 -1.74
C ALA A 315 13.68 -7.04 -2.66
N ARG A 316 12.53 -7.71 -2.88
CA ARG A 316 12.41 -8.79 -3.86
C ARG A 316 12.75 -8.32 -5.27
N ASP A 317 12.12 -7.24 -5.72
CA ASP A 317 12.28 -6.72 -7.09
C ASP A 317 13.69 -6.14 -7.32
N ALA A 318 14.35 -5.68 -6.26
CA ALA A 318 15.75 -5.24 -6.27
C ALA A 318 16.78 -6.39 -6.16
N GLY A 319 16.35 -7.66 -6.22
CA GLY A 319 17.26 -8.82 -6.14
C GLY A 319 17.85 -9.05 -4.74
N ARG A 320 17.19 -8.58 -3.68
CA ARG A 320 17.60 -8.74 -2.27
C ARG A 320 16.63 -9.65 -1.49
N PRO A 321 16.54 -10.93 -1.85
CA PRO A 321 15.49 -11.80 -1.33
C PRO A 321 15.58 -12.07 0.17
N ARG A 322 16.78 -12.07 0.77
CA ARG A 322 16.94 -12.18 2.25
C ARG A 322 16.33 -10.98 2.97
N GLU A 323 16.52 -9.76 2.44
CA GLU A 323 15.89 -8.55 2.96
C GLU A 323 14.36 -8.64 2.82
N ALA A 324 13.85 -9.14 1.67
CA ALA A 324 12.43 -9.33 1.45
C ALA A 324 11.77 -10.24 2.51
N VAL A 325 12.40 -11.39 2.82
CA VAL A 325 11.91 -12.29 3.88
C VAL A 325 11.86 -11.57 5.23
N ARG A 326 12.96 -10.89 5.64
CA ARG A 326 13.03 -10.21 6.93
C ARG A 326 12.00 -9.08 7.04
N ALA A 327 11.84 -8.27 5.99
CA ALA A 327 10.84 -7.20 5.97
C ALA A 327 9.41 -7.76 6.04
N ALA A 328 9.10 -8.85 5.32
CA ALA A 328 7.80 -9.51 5.40
C ALA A 328 7.52 -10.09 6.80
N GLN A 329 8.52 -10.66 7.45
CA GLN A 329 8.39 -11.16 8.82
C GLN A 329 8.20 -10.01 9.81
N ALA A 330 8.90 -8.89 9.66
CA ALA A 330 8.69 -7.68 10.46
C ALA A 330 7.27 -7.12 10.29
N ALA A 331 6.77 -7.06 9.04
CA ALA A 331 5.39 -6.69 8.76
C ALA A 331 4.36 -7.59 9.47
N GLN A 332 4.60 -8.91 9.46
CA GLN A 332 3.74 -9.87 10.16
C GLN A 332 3.75 -9.66 11.69
N GLN A 333 4.89 -9.28 12.27
CA GLN A 333 4.98 -8.95 13.70
C GLN A 333 4.16 -7.68 14.01
N ALA A 334 4.30 -6.61 13.23
CA ALA A 334 3.53 -5.39 13.37
C ALA A 334 2.02 -5.68 13.23
N ALA A 335 1.64 -6.55 12.28
CA ALA A 335 0.25 -6.89 12.01
C ALA A 335 -0.40 -7.85 13.04
N LYS A 336 0.33 -8.43 13.98
CA LYS A 336 -0.19 -9.47 14.90
C LYS A 336 -1.46 -9.06 15.63
N ARG A 337 -1.56 -7.80 16.05
CA ARG A 337 -2.68 -7.25 16.85
C ARG A 337 -3.78 -6.60 16.01
N LEU A 338 -3.60 -6.47 14.70
CA LEU A 338 -4.55 -5.77 13.85
C LEU A 338 -5.82 -6.60 13.56
N GLY A 339 -5.72 -7.91 13.65
CA GLY A 339 -6.86 -8.81 13.52
C GLY A 339 -7.44 -8.89 12.10
N SER A 340 -6.66 -8.54 11.06
CA SER A 340 -7.02 -8.65 9.64
C SER A 340 -6.40 -9.92 9.04
N PRO A 341 -7.18 -10.96 8.74
CA PRO A 341 -6.69 -12.14 8.04
C PRO A 341 -6.19 -11.81 6.64
N ARG A 342 -6.85 -10.88 5.94
CA ARG A 342 -6.48 -10.45 4.59
C ARG A 342 -5.11 -9.79 4.55
N LEU A 343 -4.83 -8.87 5.49
CA LEU A 343 -3.50 -8.28 5.61
C LEU A 343 -2.44 -9.35 5.87
N ARG A 344 -2.69 -10.25 6.82
CA ARG A 344 -1.76 -11.34 7.13
C ARG A 344 -1.55 -12.28 5.94
N SER A 345 -2.57 -12.49 5.10
CA SER A 345 -2.45 -13.25 3.85
C SER A 345 -1.49 -12.56 2.88
N LEU A 346 -1.65 -11.26 2.64
CA LEU A 346 -0.75 -10.50 1.78
C LEU A 346 0.70 -10.54 2.29
N LEU A 347 0.90 -10.38 3.62
CA LEU A 347 2.23 -10.42 4.23
C LEU A 347 2.89 -11.80 4.09
N ALA A 348 2.10 -12.89 4.16
CA ALA A 348 2.60 -14.24 3.88
C ALA A 348 3.01 -14.40 2.40
N LEU A 349 2.30 -13.77 1.45
CA LEU A 349 2.72 -13.74 0.04
C LEU A 349 4.02 -12.96 -0.17
N ARG A 350 4.21 -11.84 0.55
CA ARG A 350 5.48 -11.10 0.51
C ARG A 350 6.64 -11.97 0.99
N GLU A 351 6.42 -12.74 2.07
CA GLU A 351 7.40 -13.70 2.58
C GLU A 351 7.65 -14.83 1.57
N ALA A 352 6.60 -15.39 0.94
CA ALA A 352 6.72 -16.39 -0.11
C ALA A 352 7.57 -15.91 -1.29
N GLY A 353 7.37 -14.66 -1.75
CA GLY A 353 8.17 -14.05 -2.80
C GLY A 353 9.66 -13.93 -2.43
N GLY A 354 9.96 -13.64 -1.16
CA GLY A 354 11.33 -13.63 -0.66
C GLY A 354 11.97 -15.03 -0.67
N TRP A 355 11.27 -16.05 -0.18
CA TRP A 355 11.73 -17.44 -0.22
C TRP A 355 11.90 -17.97 -1.65
N ALA A 356 10.96 -17.63 -2.55
CA ALA A 356 11.07 -17.98 -3.97
C ALA A 356 12.32 -17.37 -4.61
N GLY A 357 12.64 -16.11 -4.29
CA GLY A 357 13.86 -15.43 -4.74
C GLY A 357 15.16 -16.03 -4.18
N LEU A 358 15.09 -16.76 -3.06
CA LEU A 358 16.21 -17.54 -2.51
C LEU A 358 16.30 -18.96 -3.11
N GLY A 359 15.32 -19.38 -3.94
CA GLY A 359 15.19 -20.74 -4.42
C GLY A 359 14.69 -21.73 -3.33
N ASP A 360 14.28 -21.24 -2.17
CA ASP A 360 13.74 -22.08 -1.10
C ASP A 360 12.27 -22.43 -1.38
N ARG A 361 12.10 -23.58 -2.06
CA ARG A 361 10.79 -24.14 -2.41
C ARG A 361 9.96 -24.45 -1.15
N THR A 362 10.59 -24.98 -0.11
CA THR A 362 9.90 -25.38 1.10
C THR A 362 9.35 -24.15 1.85
N GLY A 363 10.19 -23.15 2.09
CA GLY A 363 9.79 -21.89 2.71
C GLY A 363 8.70 -21.18 1.90
N CYS A 364 8.84 -21.15 0.57
CA CYS A 364 7.85 -20.56 -0.34
C CYS A 364 6.49 -21.27 -0.23
N THR A 365 6.44 -22.61 -0.38
CA THR A 365 5.17 -23.36 -0.35
C THR A 365 4.47 -23.27 0.99
N GLN A 366 5.20 -23.29 2.10
CA GLN A 366 4.63 -23.07 3.43
C GLN A 366 4.02 -21.67 3.58
N ALA A 367 4.69 -20.65 3.06
CA ALA A 367 4.20 -19.28 3.12
C ALA A 367 2.96 -19.10 2.20
N LEU A 368 2.96 -19.68 0.99
CA LEU A 368 1.79 -19.70 0.10
C LEU A 368 0.59 -20.39 0.75
N ALA A 369 0.77 -21.56 1.33
CA ALA A 369 -0.31 -22.27 2.03
C ALA A 369 -0.86 -21.47 3.22
N ARG A 370 -0.02 -20.71 3.93
CA ARG A 370 -0.49 -19.76 4.97
C ARG A 370 -1.31 -18.64 4.36
N ALA A 371 -0.86 -18.07 3.24
CA ALA A 371 -1.56 -16.99 2.56
C ALA A 371 -2.96 -17.42 2.12
N GLU A 372 -3.08 -18.57 1.49
CA GLU A 372 -4.35 -19.14 1.01
C GLU A 372 -5.34 -19.38 2.17
N ARG A 373 -4.88 -20.02 3.26
CA ARG A 373 -5.73 -20.26 4.44
C ARG A 373 -6.22 -18.96 5.07
N LEU A 374 -5.36 -17.95 5.16
CA LEU A 374 -5.73 -16.65 5.71
C LEU A 374 -6.68 -15.89 4.77
N PHE A 375 -6.48 -16.01 3.45
CA PHE A 375 -7.37 -15.40 2.45
C PHE A 375 -8.75 -16.03 2.48
N ALA A 376 -8.85 -17.35 2.68
CA ALA A 376 -10.12 -18.08 2.77
C ALA A 376 -11.01 -17.62 3.94
N ALA A 377 -10.46 -16.96 4.97
CA ALA A 377 -11.24 -16.33 6.02
C ALA A 377 -12.09 -15.15 5.54
N GLY A 378 -11.85 -14.67 4.30
CA GLY A 378 -12.61 -13.58 3.67
C GLY A 378 -12.24 -12.19 4.19
N PRO A 379 -12.93 -11.16 3.64
CA PRO A 379 -12.73 -9.76 4.06
C PRO A 379 -13.26 -9.52 5.49
N SER A 380 -12.64 -8.55 6.18
CA SER A 380 -12.93 -8.20 7.57
C SER A 380 -13.09 -6.68 7.71
N GLU A 381 -13.86 -6.22 8.69
CA GLU A 381 -13.94 -4.80 9.09
C GLU A 381 -12.58 -4.24 9.55
N ARG A 382 -11.68 -5.14 9.93
CA ARG A 382 -10.33 -4.79 10.40
C ARG A 382 -9.33 -4.67 9.27
N ASP A 383 -9.76 -4.93 8.03
CA ASP A 383 -8.87 -4.78 6.88
C ASP A 383 -8.54 -3.30 6.71
N PRO A 384 -7.26 -2.92 6.60
CA PRO A 384 -6.88 -1.55 6.33
C PRO A 384 -7.51 -1.02 5.03
N GLU A 385 -7.79 0.27 4.97
CA GLU A 385 -8.44 0.89 3.79
C GLU A 385 -7.65 0.64 2.49
N TRP A 386 -6.33 0.65 2.57
CA TRP A 386 -5.46 0.45 1.41
C TRP A 386 -5.49 -0.99 0.84
N MET A 387 -6.10 -1.96 1.54
CA MET A 387 -6.20 -3.36 1.10
C MET A 387 -7.28 -3.62 0.06
N THR A 388 -7.97 -2.59 -0.46
CA THR A 388 -9.08 -2.75 -1.42
C THR A 388 -8.66 -3.42 -2.72
N PHE A 389 -7.39 -3.29 -3.13
CA PHE A 389 -6.84 -3.96 -4.31
C PHE A 389 -6.67 -5.48 -4.13
N TYR A 390 -6.49 -5.95 -2.88
CA TYR A 390 -6.10 -7.32 -2.61
C TYR A 390 -7.31 -8.28 -2.65
N GLY A 391 -7.53 -8.87 -3.81
CA GLY A 391 -8.58 -9.86 -4.11
C GLY A 391 -8.00 -11.18 -4.63
N GLU A 392 -8.86 -12.02 -5.19
CA GLU A 392 -8.48 -13.32 -5.77
C GLU A 392 -7.49 -13.16 -6.95
N ALA A 393 -7.69 -12.13 -7.79
CA ALA A 393 -6.78 -11.82 -8.88
C ALA A 393 -5.34 -11.54 -8.39
N GLU A 394 -5.22 -10.73 -7.32
CA GLU A 394 -3.92 -10.36 -6.76
C GLU A 394 -3.27 -11.56 -6.04
N LEU A 395 -4.05 -12.38 -5.33
CA LEU A 395 -3.57 -13.62 -4.73
C LEU A 395 -2.99 -14.55 -5.81
N ALA A 396 -3.72 -14.76 -6.91
CA ALA A 396 -3.28 -15.60 -8.02
C ALA A 396 -2.03 -15.02 -8.70
N GLY A 397 -2.01 -13.72 -8.98
CA GLY A 397 -0.88 -13.05 -9.63
C GLY A 397 0.40 -13.10 -8.80
N LEU A 398 0.33 -12.79 -7.51
CA LEU A 398 1.49 -12.88 -6.60
C LEU A 398 1.96 -14.33 -6.41
N THR A 399 1.05 -15.30 -6.42
CA THR A 399 1.39 -16.72 -6.39
C THR A 399 2.09 -17.14 -7.69
N ALA A 400 1.63 -16.64 -8.86
CA ALA A 400 2.29 -16.84 -10.14
C ALA A 400 3.74 -16.37 -10.13
N GLN A 401 4.00 -15.18 -9.55
CA GLN A 401 5.35 -14.63 -9.41
C GLN A 401 6.27 -15.53 -8.57
N CYS A 402 5.75 -16.15 -7.51
CA CYS A 402 6.51 -17.08 -6.69
C CYS A 402 6.90 -18.35 -7.49
N TRP A 403 5.95 -18.94 -8.20
CA TRP A 403 6.22 -20.13 -9.03
C TRP A 403 7.14 -19.81 -10.19
N SER A 404 6.99 -18.63 -10.80
CA SER A 404 7.89 -18.14 -11.85
C SER A 404 9.34 -18.05 -11.35
N ALA A 405 9.56 -17.48 -10.16
CA ALA A 405 10.87 -17.38 -9.55
C ALA A 405 11.50 -18.75 -9.19
N LEU A 406 10.66 -19.74 -8.87
CA LEU A 406 11.09 -21.14 -8.63
C LEU A 406 11.28 -21.96 -9.92
N GLY A 407 11.08 -21.36 -11.10
CA GLY A 407 11.25 -22.03 -12.40
C GLY A 407 10.04 -22.82 -12.88
N GLU A 408 8.93 -22.86 -12.14
CA GLU A 408 7.69 -23.57 -12.48
C GLU A 408 6.85 -22.76 -13.49
N ARG A 409 7.40 -22.57 -14.71
CA ARG A 409 6.87 -21.63 -15.71
C ARG A 409 5.46 -21.95 -16.18
N GLY A 410 5.13 -23.22 -16.39
CA GLY A 410 3.78 -23.65 -16.78
C GLY A 410 2.74 -23.29 -15.73
N ARG A 411 3.00 -23.63 -14.46
CA ARG A 411 2.12 -23.31 -13.34
C ARG A 411 1.98 -21.79 -13.14
N ALA A 412 3.07 -21.06 -13.29
CA ALA A 412 3.06 -19.61 -13.22
C ALA A 412 2.22 -18.97 -14.33
N ALA A 413 2.30 -19.50 -15.57
CA ALA A 413 1.49 -19.04 -16.70
C ALA A 413 -0.01 -19.29 -16.48
N GLU A 414 -0.40 -20.45 -15.96
CA GLU A 414 -1.79 -20.77 -15.63
C GLU A 414 -2.36 -19.79 -14.58
N LEU A 415 -1.62 -19.56 -13.51
CA LEU A 415 -2.01 -18.61 -12.45
C LEU A 415 -2.05 -17.15 -12.93
N ALA A 416 -1.10 -16.73 -13.77
CA ALA A 416 -1.11 -15.40 -14.36
C ALA A 416 -2.32 -15.21 -15.29
N ARG A 417 -2.66 -16.22 -16.11
CA ARG A 417 -3.87 -16.23 -16.96
C ARG A 417 -5.13 -16.12 -16.11
N HIS A 418 -5.19 -16.87 -15.01
CA HIS A 418 -6.29 -16.80 -14.05
C HIS A 418 -6.40 -15.43 -13.40
N ALA A 419 -5.28 -14.83 -13.00
CA ALA A 419 -5.25 -13.48 -12.44
C ALA A 419 -5.81 -12.44 -13.41
N VAL A 420 -5.41 -12.50 -14.70
CA VAL A 420 -5.95 -11.61 -15.74
C VAL A 420 -7.46 -11.79 -15.92
N ALA A 421 -7.95 -13.04 -15.90
CA ALA A 421 -9.38 -13.33 -16.08
C ALA A 421 -10.25 -12.84 -14.90
N LEU A 422 -9.70 -12.83 -13.69
CA LEU A 422 -10.39 -12.38 -12.48
C LEU A 422 -10.32 -10.87 -12.26
N GLN A 423 -9.41 -10.16 -12.94
CA GLN A 423 -9.15 -8.77 -12.64
C GLN A 423 -10.30 -7.86 -13.09
N ASP A 424 -10.72 -6.96 -12.22
CA ASP A 424 -11.70 -5.92 -12.59
C ASP A 424 -11.07 -4.99 -13.65
N PRO A 425 -11.80 -4.66 -14.73
CA PRO A 425 -11.31 -3.75 -15.79
C PRO A 425 -10.82 -2.39 -15.31
N HIS A 426 -11.25 -1.95 -14.12
CA HIS A 426 -10.76 -0.72 -13.50
C HIS A 426 -9.24 -0.76 -13.25
N PHE A 427 -8.71 -1.92 -12.87
CA PHE A 427 -7.28 -2.09 -12.58
C PHE A 427 -6.47 -2.35 -13.85
N THR A 428 -6.55 -1.43 -14.82
CA THR A 428 -5.89 -1.56 -16.13
C THR A 428 -4.39 -1.80 -15.99
N ARG A 429 -3.76 -1.15 -15.00
CA ARG A 429 -2.33 -1.35 -14.71
C ARG A 429 -2.04 -2.79 -14.26
N ASN A 430 -2.86 -3.38 -13.38
CA ASN A 430 -2.65 -4.75 -12.91
C ASN A 430 -2.95 -5.78 -14.01
N ILE A 431 -3.93 -5.51 -14.87
CA ILE A 431 -4.18 -6.33 -16.07
C ILE A 431 -2.92 -6.32 -16.96
N ALA A 432 -2.33 -5.16 -17.23
CA ALA A 432 -1.12 -5.06 -18.03
C ALA A 432 0.07 -5.79 -17.36
N LEU A 433 0.21 -5.70 -16.03
CA LEU A 433 1.25 -6.38 -15.27
C LEU A 433 1.11 -7.89 -15.39
N PHE A 434 -0.07 -8.44 -15.07
CA PHE A 434 -0.29 -9.91 -15.10
C PHE A 434 -0.26 -10.48 -16.51
N THR A 435 -0.65 -9.69 -17.52
CA THR A 435 -0.50 -10.09 -18.94
C THR A 435 0.97 -10.13 -19.34
N ALA A 436 1.81 -9.19 -18.86
CA ALA A 436 3.26 -9.23 -19.07
C ALA A 436 3.92 -10.43 -18.36
N GLU A 437 3.48 -10.74 -17.13
CA GLU A 437 3.90 -11.95 -16.39
C GLU A 437 3.56 -13.23 -17.16
N LEU A 438 2.34 -13.30 -17.70
CA LEU A 438 1.91 -14.41 -18.53
C LEU A 438 2.82 -14.55 -19.75
N ALA A 439 3.05 -13.45 -20.49
CA ALA A 439 3.92 -13.44 -21.66
C ALA A 439 5.34 -13.92 -21.32
N GLY A 440 5.90 -13.46 -20.20
CA GLY A 440 7.23 -13.86 -19.74
C GLY A 440 7.33 -15.36 -19.42
N ASN A 441 6.34 -15.90 -18.70
CA ASN A 441 6.32 -17.31 -18.35
C ASN A 441 6.10 -18.22 -19.58
N LEU A 442 5.21 -17.83 -20.52
CA LEU A 442 5.00 -18.54 -21.79
C LEU A 442 6.26 -18.52 -22.68
N ALA A 443 6.93 -17.36 -22.77
CA ALA A 443 8.19 -17.26 -23.52
C ALA A 443 9.28 -18.18 -22.94
N ALA A 444 9.40 -18.19 -21.60
CA ALA A 444 10.39 -19.03 -20.90
C ALA A 444 10.07 -20.53 -20.94
N SER A 445 8.80 -20.93 -21.18
CA SER A 445 8.39 -22.32 -21.38
C SER A 445 8.42 -22.76 -22.85
N GLY A 446 8.80 -21.89 -23.79
CA GLY A 446 8.88 -22.20 -25.23
C GLY A 446 7.57 -22.05 -26.00
N ALA A 447 6.48 -21.58 -25.34
CA ALA A 447 5.19 -21.30 -25.98
C ALA A 447 5.23 -19.94 -26.71
N ALA A 448 6.04 -19.84 -27.75
CA ALA A 448 6.43 -18.60 -28.40
C ALA A 448 5.24 -17.82 -29.01
N GLU A 449 4.28 -18.52 -29.61
CA GLU A 449 3.11 -17.91 -30.25
C GLU A 449 2.16 -17.30 -29.22
N GLU A 450 1.84 -18.04 -28.15
CA GLU A 450 1.00 -17.54 -27.06
C GLU A 450 1.70 -16.40 -26.31
N ALA A 451 3.01 -16.51 -26.09
CA ALA A 451 3.81 -15.45 -25.47
C ALA A 451 3.75 -14.16 -26.30
N ALA A 452 3.89 -14.26 -27.63
CA ALA A 452 3.79 -13.11 -28.53
C ALA A 452 2.39 -12.48 -28.51
N ALA A 453 1.32 -13.28 -28.45
CA ALA A 453 -0.05 -12.80 -28.34
C ALA A 453 -0.28 -12.03 -27.02
N ALA A 454 0.15 -12.57 -25.87
CA ALA A 454 0.06 -11.91 -24.58
C ALA A 454 0.92 -10.62 -24.53
N ALA A 455 2.12 -10.64 -25.13
CA ALA A 455 2.98 -9.48 -25.23
C ALA A 455 2.37 -8.35 -26.08
N LEU A 456 1.67 -8.68 -27.17
CA LEU A 456 0.92 -7.73 -27.99
C LEU A 456 -0.24 -7.09 -27.22
N GLN A 457 -0.95 -7.87 -26.40
CA GLN A 457 -1.99 -7.34 -25.50
C GLN A 457 -1.40 -6.38 -24.48
N THR A 458 -0.29 -6.75 -23.85
CA THR A 458 0.42 -5.86 -22.92
C THR A 458 0.84 -4.55 -23.60
N LEU A 459 1.39 -4.64 -24.81
CA LEU A 459 1.82 -3.47 -25.58
C LEU A 459 0.64 -2.53 -25.91
N ALA A 460 -0.54 -3.09 -26.20
CA ALA A 460 -1.76 -2.30 -26.39
C ALA A 460 -2.18 -1.58 -25.10
N LEU A 461 -2.09 -2.24 -23.95
CA LEU A 461 -2.41 -1.62 -22.65
C LEU A 461 -1.42 -0.51 -22.26
N LEU A 462 -0.15 -0.60 -22.69
CA LEU A 462 0.86 0.44 -22.44
C LEU A 462 0.60 1.76 -23.20
N THR A 463 -0.41 1.83 -24.05
CA THR A 463 -0.91 3.11 -24.59
C THR A 463 -1.65 3.94 -23.52
N GLN A 464 -2.22 3.27 -22.53
CA GLN A 464 -2.99 3.88 -21.43
C GLN A 464 -2.23 3.86 -20.10
N VAL A 465 -1.34 2.89 -19.91
CA VAL A 465 -0.57 2.66 -18.67
C VAL A 465 0.90 3.03 -18.88
N ARG A 466 1.44 3.85 -17.99
CA ARG A 466 2.85 4.26 -17.99
C ARG A 466 3.56 3.62 -16.80
N SER A 467 4.26 2.51 -17.03
CA SER A 467 5.02 1.77 -16.02
C SER A 467 6.34 1.30 -16.62
N ALA A 468 7.45 1.78 -16.07
CA ALA A 468 8.79 1.35 -16.45
C ALA A 468 9.01 -0.13 -16.13
N ARG A 469 8.40 -0.61 -15.03
CA ARG A 469 8.45 -2.02 -14.64
C ARG A 469 7.86 -2.93 -15.71
N ILE A 470 6.65 -2.63 -16.21
CA ILE A 470 5.99 -3.45 -17.24
C ILE A 470 6.78 -3.39 -18.56
N ARG A 471 7.37 -2.24 -18.90
CA ARG A 471 8.25 -2.13 -20.08
C ARG A 471 9.48 -3.01 -19.95
N ALA A 472 10.15 -3.02 -18.80
CA ALA A 472 11.31 -3.89 -18.56
C ALA A 472 10.94 -5.38 -18.69
N MET A 473 9.73 -5.77 -18.27
CA MET A 473 9.22 -7.14 -18.49
C MET A 473 9.05 -7.45 -19.97
N LEU A 474 8.49 -6.53 -20.76
CA LEU A 474 8.37 -6.71 -22.21
C LEU A 474 9.75 -6.71 -22.92
N ASP A 475 10.74 -5.96 -22.43
CA ASP A 475 12.12 -6.02 -22.91
C ASP A 475 12.69 -7.43 -22.76
N ALA A 476 12.47 -8.06 -21.60
CA ALA A 476 12.90 -9.43 -21.34
C ALA A 476 12.17 -10.43 -22.24
N VAL A 477 10.84 -10.28 -22.43
CA VAL A 477 10.06 -11.10 -23.34
C VAL A 477 10.55 -10.97 -24.78
N ALA A 478 10.78 -9.73 -25.24
CA ALA A 478 11.29 -9.48 -26.59
C ALA A 478 12.67 -10.11 -26.81
N HIS A 479 13.53 -10.08 -25.78
CA HIS A 479 14.84 -10.76 -25.84
C HIS A 479 14.69 -12.27 -25.94
N THR A 480 13.85 -12.89 -25.13
CA THR A 480 13.61 -14.34 -25.10
C THR A 480 12.99 -14.83 -26.41
N LEU A 481 12.12 -14.03 -27.05
CA LEU A 481 11.45 -14.40 -28.29
C LEU A 481 12.27 -14.17 -29.57
N ARG A 482 13.42 -13.49 -29.53
CA ARG A 482 14.27 -13.23 -30.71
C ARG A 482 14.64 -14.49 -31.55
N PRO A 483 14.96 -15.65 -30.94
CA PRO A 483 15.25 -16.87 -31.70
C PRO A 483 14.07 -17.34 -32.54
N TYR A 484 12.84 -17.03 -32.12
CA TYR A 484 11.59 -17.48 -32.78
C TYR A 484 11.05 -16.47 -33.81
N ARG A 485 11.88 -15.51 -34.27
CA ARG A 485 11.46 -14.45 -35.21
C ARG A 485 10.91 -14.91 -36.56
N SER A 486 11.11 -16.17 -36.94
CA SER A 486 10.51 -16.76 -38.13
C SER A 486 9.02 -17.09 -37.95
N CYS A 487 8.53 -17.19 -36.69
CA CYS A 487 7.12 -17.38 -36.38
C CYS A 487 6.37 -16.06 -36.60
N ALA A 488 5.29 -16.06 -37.36
CA ALA A 488 4.56 -14.84 -37.74
C ALA A 488 4.05 -14.02 -36.55
N PRO A 489 3.42 -14.58 -35.47
CA PRO A 489 3.03 -13.85 -34.30
C PRO A 489 4.22 -13.18 -33.58
N VAL A 490 5.36 -13.88 -33.49
CA VAL A 490 6.57 -13.32 -32.84
C VAL A 490 7.15 -12.17 -33.69
N ALA A 491 7.21 -12.32 -35.01
CA ALA A 491 7.65 -11.25 -35.91
C ALA A 491 6.77 -9.99 -35.77
N ALA A 492 5.45 -10.19 -35.71
CA ALA A 492 4.49 -9.11 -35.50
C ALA A 492 4.70 -8.37 -34.15
N PHE A 493 4.88 -9.13 -33.06
CA PHE A 493 5.20 -8.53 -31.75
C PHE A 493 6.50 -7.74 -31.79
N LEU A 494 7.61 -8.34 -32.25
CA LEU A 494 8.91 -7.70 -32.29
C LEU A 494 8.92 -6.43 -33.18
N GLY A 495 8.14 -6.44 -34.28
CA GLY A 495 7.95 -5.28 -35.16
C GLY A 495 7.25 -4.12 -34.43
N ARG A 496 6.11 -4.38 -33.77
CA ARG A 496 5.36 -3.37 -33.02
C ARG A 496 6.14 -2.87 -31.80
N TYR A 497 6.85 -3.77 -31.12
CA TYR A 497 7.66 -3.41 -29.97
C TYR A 497 8.78 -2.43 -30.33
N ARG A 498 9.51 -2.65 -31.44
CA ARG A 498 10.51 -1.70 -31.95
C ARG A 498 9.88 -0.36 -32.31
N ALA A 499 8.74 -0.38 -33.00
CA ALA A 499 8.04 0.85 -33.38
C ALA A 499 7.56 1.68 -32.17
N ALA A 500 7.17 1.01 -31.05
CA ALA A 500 6.79 1.66 -29.81
C ALA A 500 8.00 2.22 -29.02
N GLY A 501 9.20 1.68 -29.23
CA GLY A 501 10.46 2.13 -28.64
C GLY A 501 11.11 3.31 -29.34
N ASP A 502 10.70 3.65 -30.56
CA ASP A 502 11.29 4.71 -31.36
C ASP A 502 10.94 6.10 -30.80
N PRO A 503 11.92 6.88 -30.31
CA PRO A 503 11.69 8.21 -29.76
C PRO A 503 11.16 9.21 -30.80
N ALA A 504 11.43 9.01 -32.11
CA ALA A 504 10.97 9.89 -33.19
C ALA A 504 9.43 9.87 -33.36
N ARG A 505 8.74 8.82 -32.90
CA ARG A 505 7.26 8.68 -32.94
C ARG A 505 6.55 9.15 -31.67
N ARG A 506 7.28 9.60 -30.63
CA ARG A 506 6.72 10.03 -29.35
C ARG A 506 6.41 11.53 -29.25
N GLN A 507 6.65 12.32 -30.31
CA GLN A 507 6.21 13.71 -30.35
C GLN A 507 4.75 13.74 -30.82
N PRO A 508 3.78 14.16 -29.99
CA PRO A 508 2.48 14.57 -30.51
C PRO A 508 2.66 15.88 -31.27
N SER A 509 2.22 15.91 -32.50
CA SER A 509 1.99 17.11 -33.30
C SER A 509 0.96 18.02 -32.63
#